data_acf31ea66f1b45df21a22499f6295fb9
#
_entry.id   acf31ea66f1b45df21a22499f6295fb9
#
_cell.length_a   1.000
_cell.length_b   1.000
_cell.length_c   1.000
_cell.angle_alpha   90.00
_cell.angle_beta   90.00
_cell.angle_gamma   90.00
#
_symmetry.space_group_name_H-M   'P 1'
#
loop_
_entity.id
_entity.type
_entity.pdbx_description
1 polymer ?
#
loop_
_entity_poly.entity_id
_entity_poly.type
_entity_poly.pdbx_seq_one_letter_code
_entity_poly.pdbx_strand_id
1 'polypeptide(L)'
;PAPESFTNAIFERTKTIDRYFELETPDIDLDRLGTVQVGDLTVEIIDPVKDYEALMEELFDFDAIEAGLRDGSLSIRFDALHAITGPYAKRILVERLGAPADAVVNAVPLEDFGGGHPDPNLVHAHELAEWMSRPNAPTLGAASDGDGDRNMIMGADFFVTPSDSLAVLAANLHLLPGYRDGLKGVARSMPT
;
A
#
# COMPACT_ATOMS: atom_id res chain seq x y z
N PRO A 1 11.30 -4.33 16.06
CA PRO A 1 10.67 -3.30 16.89
C PRO A 1 11.66 -2.73 17.90
N ALA A 2 11.52 -1.44 18.24
CA ALA A 2 12.33 -0.84 19.30
C ALA A 2 12.03 -1.51 20.64
N PRO A 3 13.03 -1.76 21.49
CA PRO A 3 12.79 -2.34 22.80
C PRO A 3 12.00 -1.36 23.68
N GLU A 4 11.19 -1.90 24.56
CA GLU A 4 10.29 -1.13 25.43
C GLU A 4 11.03 -0.09 26.30
N SER A 5 12.25 -0.41 26.71
CA SER A 5 13.11 0.54 27.45
C SER A 5 13.42 1.79 26.62
N PHE A 6 13.58 1.66 25.31
CA PHE A 6 13.84 2.78 24.40
C PHE A 6 12.59 3.64 24.20
N THR A 7 11.45 3.02 23.95
CA THR A 7 10.18 3.74 23.78
C THR A 7 9.75 4.46 25.07
N ASN A 8 9.95 3.82 26.22
CA ASN A 8 9.71 4.44 27.53
C ASN A 8 10.63 5.66 27.77
N ALA A 9 11.92 5.54 27.41
CA ALA A 9 12.84 6.67 27.54
C ALA A 9 12.43 7.86 26.68
N ILE A 10 11.94 7.64 25.46
CA ILE A 10 11.38 8.68 24.59
C ILE A 10 10.13 9.29 25.24
N PHE A 11 9.20 8.46 25.71
CA PHE A 11 7.99 8.91 26.36
C PHE A 11 8.27 9.79 27.60
N GLU A 12 9.19 9.37 28.48
CA GLU A 12 9.61 10.18 29.61
C GLU A 12 10.22 11.52 29.16
N ARG A 13 10.95 11.53 28.04
CA ARG A 13 11.48 12.79 27.47
C ARG A 13 10.36 13.74 27.04
N THR A 14 9.26 13.25 26.45
CA THR A 14 8.14 14.11 26.04
C THR A 14 7.50 14.86 27.21
N LYS A 15 7.53 14.29 28.43
CA LYS A 15 7.00 14.94 29.64
C LYS A 15 7.82 16.15 30.12
N THR A 16 9.05 16.28 29.65
CA THR A 16 9.99 17.34 30.04
C THR A 16 10.23 18.38 28.96
N ILE A 17 9.57 18.24 27.79
CA ILE A 17 9.62 19.25 26.73
C ILE A 17 8.78 20.44 27.17
N ASP A 18 9.42 21.61 27.28
CA ASP A 18 8.80 22.86 27.68
C ASP A 18 8.70 23.87 26.52
N ARG A 19 9.36 23.61 25.40
CA ARG A 19 9.36 24.44 24.20
C ARG A 19 9.78 23.66 22.97
N TYR A 20 9.34 24.14 21.82
CA TYR A 20 9.81 23.77 20.48
C TYR A 20 9.98 25.03 19.64
N PHE A 21 10.71 24.91 18.54
CA PHE A 21 10.96 26.03 17.64
C PHE A 21 10.26 25.78 16.32
N GLU A 22 9.63 26.82 15.81
CA GLU A 22 9.01 26.84 14.49
C GLU A 22 9.67 27.90 13.63
N LEU A 23 9.75 27.68 12.34
CA LEU A 23 10.11 28.70 11.36
C LEU A 23 8.81 29.21 10.74
N GLU A 24 8.53 30.49 10.90
CA GLU A 24 7.41 31.11 10.20
C GLU A 24 7.75 31.25 8.72
N THR A 25 7.10 30.44 7.90
CA THR A 25 7.35 30.35 6.46
C THR A 25 6.03 29.98 5.75
N PRO A 26 5.84 30.38 4.48
CA PRO A 26 4.75 29.86 3.67
C PRO A 26 4.82 28.33 3.54
N ASP A 27 3.66 27.70 3.38
CA ASP A 27 3.58 26.27 3.11
C ASP A 27 4.35 25.89 1.85
N ILE A 28 4.99 24.73 1.89
CA ILE A 28 5.70 24.18 0.74
C ILE A 28 4.68 23.49 -0.16
N ASP A 29 4.68 23.83 -1.44
CA ASP A 29 3.90 23.14 -2.46
C ASP A 29 4.52 21.75 -2.73
N LEU A 30 3.92 20.71 -2.14
CA LEU A 30 4.39 19.32 -2.27
C LEU A 30 4.02 18.68 -3.61
N ASP A 31 3.15 19.30 -4.41
CA ASP A 31 2.80 18.80 -5.75
C ASP A 31 3.84 19.21 -6.80
N ARG A 32 4.74 20.12 -6.44
CA ARG A 32 5.79 20.60 -7.33
C ARG A 32 7.13 19.95 -7.01
N LEU A 33 7.47 18.90 -7.77
CA LEU A 33 8.76 18.22 -7.64
C LEU A 33 9.95 19.17 -7.85
N GLY A 34 11.01 18.98 -7.08
CA GLY A 34 12.24 19.75 -7.17
C GLY A 34 12.70 20.26 -5.82
N THR A 35 13.51 21.31 -5.82
CA THR A 35 14.16 21.81 -4.62
C THR A 35 13.65 23.21 -4.27
N VAL A 36 13.35 23.43 -2.99
CA VAL A 36 12.98 24.74 -2.44
C VAL A 36 13.83 25.08 -1.22
N GLN A 37 14.19 26.36 -1.07
CA GLN A 37 14.91 26.87 0.12
C GLN A 37 13.91 27.38 1.16
N VAL A 38 14.07 26.92 2.40
CA VAL A 38 13.27 27.34 3.55
C VAL A 38 14.23 27.79 4.65
N GLY A 39 14.52 29.11 4.72
CA GLY A 39 15.62 29.61 5.52
C GLY A 39 16.96 29.01 5.06
N ASP A 40 17.69 28.40 5.98
CA ASP A 40 18.95 27.70 5.69
C ASP A 40 18.77 26.23 5.28
N LEU A 41 17.53 25.74 5.28
CA LEU A 41 17.23 24.36 4.93
C LEU A 41 16.90 24.23 3.43
N THR A 42 17.53 23.26 2.79
CA THR A 42 17.16 22.83 1.44
C THR A 42 16.18 21.67 1.54
N VAL A 43 14.97 21.85 1.00
CA VAL A 43 13.93 20.81 0.95
C VAL A 43 13.82 20.30 -0.47
N GLU A 44 13.96 18.99 -0.66
CA GLU A 44 13.74 18.32 -1.93
C GLU A 44 12.37 17.63 -1.91
N ILE A 45 11.51 18.01 -2.86
CA ILE A 45 10.20 17.38 -3.09
C ILE A 45 10.40 16.29 -4.14
N ILE A 46 10.17 15.05 -3.74
CA ILE A 46 10.36 13.86 -4.58
C ILE A 46 9.01 13.23 -4.97
N ASP A 47 9.01 12.45 -6.05
CA ASP A 47 7.90 11.55 -6.39
C ASP A 47 8.02 10.27 -5.54
N PRO A 48 7.14 10.06 -4.53
CA PRO A 48 7.27 8.92 -3.62
C PRO A 48 6.94 7.58 -4.28
N VAL A 49 6.25 7.60 -5.42
CA VAL A 49 5.82 6.37 -6.11
C VAL A 49 6.90 5.83 -7.03
N LYS A 50 7.73 6.70 -7.60
CA LYS A 50 8.69 6.34 -8.66
C LYS A 50 9.67 5.23 -8.25
N ASP A 51 10.30 5.38 -7.09
CA ASP A 51 11.31 4.41 -6.64
C ASP A 51 10.65 3.09 -6.21
N TYR A 52 9.43 3.17 -5.65
CA TYR A 52 8.62 2.01 -5.31
C TYR A 52 8.17 1.25 -6.57
N GLU A 53 7.71 1.94 -7.60
CA GLU A 53 7.35 1.35 -8.90
C GLU A 53 8.54 0.60 -9.50
N ALA A 54 9.72 1.23 -9.55
CA ALA A 54 10.93 0.61 -10.07
C ALA A 54 11.32 -0.67 -9.29
N LEU A 55 11.20 -0.63 -7.96
CA LEU A 55 11.43 -1.82 -7.13
C LEU A 55 10.41 -2.93 -7.41
N MET A 56 9.13 -2.59 -7.61
CA MET A 56 8.11 -3.59 -7.94
C MET A 56 8.37 -4.22 -9.31
N GLU A 57 8.81 -3.46 -10.31
CA GLU A 57 9.19 -4.00 -11.63
C GLU A 57 10.40 -4.96 -11.54
N GLU A 58 11.31 -4.73 -10.61
CA GLU A 58 12.45 -5.65 -10.38
C GLU A 58 11.99 -6.95 -9.69
N LEU A 59 11.06 -6.84 -8.75
CA LEU A 59 10.63 -7.97 -7.91
C LEU A 59 9.59 -8.87 -8.59
N PHE A 60 8.68 -8.30 -9.38
CA PHE A 60 7.53 -8.99 -9.96
C PHE A 60 7.62 -9.07 -11.49
N ASP A 61 6.98 -10.08 -12.06
CA ASP A 61 6.88 -10.25 -13.52
C ASP A 61 5.74 -9.37 -14.07
N PHE A 62 6.06 -8.11 -14.32
CA PHE A 62 5.09 -7.13 -14.84
C PHE A 62 4.57 -7.50 -16.23
N ASP A 63 5.40 -8.14 -17.08
CA ASP A 63 4.97 -8.57 -18.42
C ASP A 63 3.90 -9.65 -18.33
N ALA A 64 4.06 -10.62 -17.40
CA ALA A 64 3.07 -11.66 -17.17
C ALA A 64 1.77 -11.10 -16.58
N ILE A 65 1.86 -10.14 -15.63
CA ILE A 65 0.68 -9.48 -15.04
C ILE A 65 -0.07 -8.67 -16.10
N GLU A 66 0.64 -7.86 -16.88
CA GLU A 66 0.06 -7.06 -17.98
C GLU A 66 -0.61 -7.96 -19.01
N ALA A 67 0.02 -9.07 -19.39
CA ALA A 67 -0.57 -10.03 -20.31
C ALA A 67 -1.89 -10.60 -19.78
N GLY A 68 -1.94 -10.98 -18.50
CA GLY A 68 -3.14 -11.51 -17.86
C GLY A 68 -4.27 -10.48 -17.75
N LEU A 69 -3.94 -9.21 -17.49
CA LEU A 69 -4.92 -8.12 -17.51
C LEU A 69 -5.47 -7.87 -18.92
N ARG A 70 -4.61 -7.94 -19.93
CA ARG A 70 -4.97 -7.69 -21.33
C ARG A 70 -5.84 -8.80 -21.92
N ASP A 71 -5.56 -10.06 -21.62
CA ASP A 71 -6.32 -11.21 -22.13
C ASP A 71 -7.55 -11.56 -21.29
N GLY A 72 -7.71 -10.88 -20.13
CA GLY A 72 -8.84 -11.06 -19.22
C GLY A 72 -8.74 -12.28 -18.30
N SER A 73 -7.63 -13.00 -18.30
CA SER A 73 -7.38 -14.09 -17.33
C SER A 73 -7.15 -13.56 -15.92
N LEU A 74 -6.71 -12.31 -15.79
CA LEU A 74 -6.59 -11.55 -14.55
C LEU A 74 -7.50 -10.32 -14.63
N SER A 75 -8.29 -10.11 -13.59
CA SER A 75 -9.02 -8.86 -13.36
C SER A 75 -8.89 -8.47 -11.90
N ILE A 76 -8.71 -7.18 -11.64
CA ILE A 76 -8.36 -6.67 -10.32
C ILE A 76 -9.37 -5.64 -9.86
N ARG A 77 -9.68 -5.63 -8.55
CA ARG A 77 -10.31 -4.52 -7.86
C ARG A 77 -9.51 -4.22 -6.60
N PHE A 78 -8.98 -3.02 -6.52
CA PHE A 78 -8.20 -2.53 -5.37
C PHE A 78 -8.95 -1.38 -4.70
N ASP A 79 -9.18 -1.50 -3.40
CA ASP A 79 -9.74 -0.44 -2.58
C ASP A 79 -8.65 0.18 -1.70
N ALA A 80 -8.35 1.44 -1.95
CA ALA A 80 -7.37 2.19 -1.20
C ALA A 80 -7.91 2.81 0.10
N LEU A 81 -9.21 2.67 0.39
CA LEU A 81 -9.89 3.19 1.59
C LEU A 81 -9.61 4.68 1.86
N HIS A 82 -9.45 5.48 0.79
CA HIS A 82 -9.04 6.89 0.84
C HIS A 82 -7.71 7.15 1.58
N ALA A 83 -6.81 6.15 1.56
CA ALA A 83 -5.51 6.18 2.21
C ALA A 83 -4.36 6.43 1.22
N ILE A 84 -3.12 6.43 1.73
CA ILE A 84 -1.93 6.82 0.95
C ILE A 84 -1.60 5.88 -0.21
N THR A 85 -2.12 4.66 -0.22
CA THR A 85 -1.86 3.66 -1.27
C THR A 85 -2.59 3.96 -2.59
N GLY A 86 -3.58 4.85 -2.59
CA GLY A 86 -4.35 5.20 -3.77
C GLY A 86 -3.51 5.66 -4.97
N PRO A 87 -2.65 6.68 -4.82
CA PRO A 87 -1.73 7.11 -5.88
C PRO A 87 -0.80 6.00 -6.38
N TYR A 88 -0.29 5.15 -5.49
CA TYR A 88 0.54 4.00 -5.84
C TYR A 88 -0.22 2.98 -6.69
N ALA A 89 -1.43 2.62 -6.26
CA ALA A 89 -2.27 1.68 -6.98
C ALA A 89 -2.67 2.22 -8.36
N LYS A 90 -3.03 3.49 -8.49
CA LYS A 90 -3.32 4.11 -9.79
C LYS A 90 -2.11 4.05 -10.71
N ARG A 91 -0.94 4.48 -10.24
CA ARG A 91 0.28 4.51 -11.03
C ARG A 91 0.67 3.11 -11.51
N ILE A 92 0.70 2.14 -10.60
CA ILE A 92 1.18 0.79 -10.89
C ILE A 92 0.12 -0.03 -11.62
N LEU A 93 -1.11 -0.14 -11.06
CA LEU A 93 -2.12 -1.04 -11.62
C LEU A 93 -2.75 -0.49 -12.90
N VAL A 94 -3.08 0.82 -12.93
CA VAL A 94 -3.80 1.41 -14.06
C VAL A 94 -2.83 1.93 -15.13
N GLU A 95 -1.90 2.80 -14.76
CA GLU A 95 -1.05 3.49 -15.73
C GLU A 95 0.04 2.58 -16.28
N ARG A 96 0.68 1.78 -15.42
CA ARG A 96 1.81 0.93 -15.81
C ARG A 96 1.38 -0.46 -16.30
N LEU A 97 0.45 -1.11 -15.60
CA LEU A 97 0.00 -2.48 -15.91
C LEU A 97 -1.25 -2.53 -16.80
N GLY A 98 -1.91 -1.39 -17.03
CA GLY A 98 -3.04 -1.30 -17.95
C GLY A 98 -4.37 -1.85 -17.42
N ALA A 99 -4.54 -1.98 -16.10
CA ALA A 99 -5.84 -2.27 -15.52
C ALA A 99 -6.86 -1.17 -15.84
N PRO A 100 -8.17 -1.48 -15.95
CA PRO A 100 -9.20 -0.48 -16.13
C PRO A 100 -9.16 0.62 -15.06
N ALA A 101 -9.50 1.85 -15.42
CA ALA A 101 -9.43 3.00 -14.50
C ALA A 101 -10.30 2.82 -13.24
N ASP A 102 -11.38 2.05 -13.35
CA ASP A 102 -12.29 1.71 -12.25
C ASP A 102 -11.82 0.49 -11.43
N ALA A 103 -10.70 -0.13 -11.78
CA ALA A 103 -10.09 -1.19 -10.99
C ALA A 103 -9.60 -0.69 -9.63
N VAL A 104 -9.27 0.60 -9.51
CA VAL A 104 -8.80 1.23 -8.27
C VAL A 104 -9.87 2.19 -7.76
N VAL A 105 -10.42 1.90 -6.61
CA VAL A 105 -11.48 2.71 -5.97
C VAL A 105 -10.95 3.38 -4.70
N ASN A 106 -11.66 4.43 -4.25
CA ASN A 106 -11.30 5.22 -3.07
C ASN A 106 -9.82 5.67 -3.10
N ALA A 107 -9.33 6.02 -4.29
CA ALA A 107 -7.90 6.19 -4.57
C ALA A 107 -7.37 7.61 -4.28
N VAL A 108 -8.24 8.54 -3.91
CA VAL A 108 -7.83 9.88 -3.49
C VAL A 108 -7.65 9.86 -1.98
N PRO A 109 -6.42 10.11 -1.48
CA PRO A 109 -6.20 10.24 -0.04
C PRO A 109 -7.01 11.40 0.55
N LEU A 110 -7.69 11.15 1.67
CA LEU A 110 -8.45 12.15 2.40
C LEU A 110 -8.02 12.14 3.86
N GLU A 111 -7.95 13.30 4.50
CA GLU A 111 -7.51 13.44 5.90
C GLU A 111 -8.35 12.63 6.89
N ASP A 112 -9.64 12.51 6.59
CA ASP A 112 -10.61 11.74 7.39
C ASP A 112 -10.97 10.38 6.76
N PHE A 113 -10.22 9.94 5.75
CA PHE A 113 -10.50 8.70 4.98
C PHE A 113 -11.93 8.65 4.41
N GLY A 114 -12.49 9.83 4.03
CA GLY A 114 -13.85 9.94 3.54
C GLY A 114 -14.92 9.64 4.59
N GLY A 115 -14.62 9.85 5.86
CA GLY A 115 -15.46 9.50 7.00
C GLY A 115 -15.46 8.00 7.30
N GLY A 116 -14.60 7.22 6.64
CA GLY A 116 -14.44 5.78 6.83
C GLY A 116 -13.39 5.41 7.88
N HIS A 117 -13.16 4.11 8.02
CA HIS A 117 -12.09 3.55 8.86
C HIS A 117 -11.16 2.73 7.97
N PRO A 118 -9.89 3.14 7.78
CA PRO A 118 -9.00 2.51 6.83
C PRO A 118 -8.33 1.26 7.41
N ASP A 119 -9.14 0.26 7.75
CA ASP A 119 -8.70 -1.05 8.23
C ASP A 119 -9.19 -2.12 7.24
N PRO A 120 -8.28 -2.84 6.54
CA PRO A 120 -8.63 -3.74 5.46
C PRO A 120 -9.17 -5.08 6.00
N ASN A 121 -10.41 -5.07 6.39
CA ASN A 121 -11.15 -6.24 6.85
C ASN A 121 -12.57 -6.26 6.29
N LEU A 122 -13.29 -7.36 6.49
CA LEU A 122 -14.64 -7.55 5.94
C LEU A 122 -15.68 -6.54 6.47
N VAL A 123 -15.40 -5.86 7.59
CA VAL A 123 -16.30 -4.87 8.18
C VAL A 123 -16.08 -3.50 7.56
N HIS A 124 -14.83 -3.06 7.47
CA HIS A 124 -14.48 -1.71 7.00
C HIS A 124 -14.32 -1.63 5.47
N ALA A 125 -13.83 -2.70 4.84
CA ALA A 125 -13.79 -2.85 3.38
C ALA A 125 -15.01 -3.64 2.85
N HIS A 126 -16.19 -3.43 3.43
CA HIS A 126 -17.40 -4.18 3.09
C HIS A 126 -17.83 -3.99 1.62
N GLU A 127 -17.63 -2.81 1.05
CA GLU A 127 -17.94 -2.57 -0.36
C GLU A 127 -17.11 -3.47 -1.28
N LEU A 128 -15.82 -3.66 -0.99
CA LEU A 128 -14.99 -4.61 -1.72
C LEU A 128 -15.51 -6.03 -1.52
N ALA A 129 -15.84 -6.44 -0.29
CA ALA A 129 -16.37 -7.76 -0.01
C ALA A 129 -17.68 -8.03 -0.76
N GLU A 130 -18.58 -7.05 -0.82
CA GLU A 130 -19.82 -7.12 -1.61
C GLU A 130 -19.53 -7.26 -3.11
N TRP A 131 -18.55 -6.53 -3.64
CA TRP A 131 -18.14 -6.67 -5.04
C TRP A 131 -17.59 -8.06 -5.33
N MET A 132 -16.77 -8.59 -4.45
CA MET A 132 -16.12 -9.91 -4.62
C MET A 132 -17.10 -11.09 -4.47
N SER A 133 -18.29 -10.87 -3.91
CA SER A 133 -19.36 -11.90 -3.83
C SER A 133 -20.32 -11.90 -5.03
N ARG A 134 -20.16 -11.01 -6.00
CA ARG A 134 -21.04 -10.95 -7.18
C ARG A 134 -20.68 -12.04 -8.21
N PRO A 135 -21.66 -12.48 -9.04
CA PRO A 135 -21.40 -13.49 -10.07
C PRO A 135 -20.29 -13.13 -11.08
N ASN A 136 -20.06 -11.84 -11.29
CA ASN A 136 -19.02 -11.33 -12.21
C ASN A 136 -17.91 -10.61 -11.43
N ALA A 137 -17.57 -11.10 -10.26
CA ALA A 137 -16.49 -10.56 -9.45
C ALA A 137 -15.16 -10.62 -10.20
N PRO A 138 -14.27 -9.65 -9.98
CA PRO A 138 -12.88 -9.77 -10.43
C PRO A 138 -12.20 -11.03 -9.89
N THR A 139 -11.15 -11.47 -10.55
CA THR A 139 -10.37 -12.64 -10.07
C THR A 139 -9.59 -12.33 -8.80
N LEU A 140 -9.24 -11.05 -8.57
CA LEU A 140 -8.50 -10.58 -7.40
C LEU A 140 -9.13 -9.31 -6.86
N GLY A 141 -9.48 -9.33 -5.58
CA GLY A 141 -9.82 -8.15 -4.77
C GLY A 141 -8.75 -7.89 -3.74
N ALA A 142 -8.39 -6.63 -3.52
CA ALA A 142 -7.46 -6.24 -2.48
C ALA A 142 -7.85 -4.90 -1.86
N ALA A 143 -7.55 -4.73 -0.58
CA ALA A 143 -7.61 -3.46 0.11
C ALA A 143 -6.37 -3.28 0.98
N SER A 144 -5.99 -2.04 1.26
CA SER A 144 -4.88 -1.71 2.16
C SER A 144 -5.32 -0.71 3.22
N ASP A 145 -4.59 -0.66 4.32
CA ASP A 145 -4.86 0.26 5.42
C ASP A 145 -4.28 1.67 5.20
N GLY A 146 -4.38 2.50 6.23
CA GLY A 146 -4.06 3.92 6.19
C GLY A 146 -2.65 4.25 5.74
N ASP A 147 -1.65 3.49 6.15
CA ASP A 147 -0.24 3.65 5.79
C ASP A 147 0.30 2.53 4.87
N GLY A 148 -0.56 1.56 4.51
CA GLY A 148 -0.27 0.52 3.51
C GLY A 148 0.56 -0.66 4.02
N ASP A 149 0.70 -0.84 5.34
CA ASP A 149 1.46 -1.97 5.91
C ASP A 149 0.60 -3.22 6.13
N ARG A 150 -0.73 -3.08 6.09
CA ARG A 150 -1.71 -4.18 6.18
C ARG A 150 -2.55 -4.28 4.92
N ASN A 151 -3.03 -5.48 4.64
CA ASN A 151 -3.86 -5.73 3.47
C ASN A 151 -4.96 -6.76 3.74
N MET A 152 -5.98 -6.74 2.89
CA MET A 152 -6.98 -7.78 2.74
C MET A 152 -6.94 -8.28 1.29
N ILE A 153 -6.92 -9.59 1.12
CA ILE A 153 -6.92 -10.23 -0.20
C ILE A 153 -8.13 -11.13 -0.33
N MET A 154 -8.78 -11.04 -1.49
CA MET A 154 -9.96 -11.85 -1.84
C MET A 154 -9.84 -12.42 -3.26
N GLY A 155 -10.27 -13.63 -3.46
CA GLY A 155 -10.69 -14.15 -4.76
C GLY A 155 -12.20 -14.01 -4.92
N ALA A 156 -12.74 -14.44 -6.06
CA ALA A 156 -14.18 -14.47 -6.27
C ALA A 156 -14.84 -15.39 -5.22
N ASP A 157 -15.69 -14.82 -4.38
CA ASP A 157 -16.37 -15.51 -3.27
C ASP A 157 -15.42 -16.28 -2.33
N PHE A 158 -14.18 -15.78 -2.19
CA PHE A 158 -13.15 -16.39 -1.36
C PHE A 158 -12.32 -15.34 -0.62
N PHE A 159 -12.21 -15.48 0.69
CA PHE A 159 -11.40 -14.62 1.54
C PHE A 159 -10.09 -15.33 1.94
N VAL A 160 -8.95 -14.69 1.65
CA VAL A 160 -7.65 -15.17 2.10
C VAL A 160 -7.43 -14.69 3.52
N THR A 161 -7.41 -15.63 4.48
CA THR A 161 -7.21 -15.24 5.88
C THR A 161 -5.79 -14.69 6.10
N PRO A 162 -5.58 -13.76 7.03
CA PRO A 162 -4.24 -13.27 7.37
C PRO A 162 -3.26 -14.40 7.71
N SER A 163 -3.75 -15.50 8.30
CA SER A 163 -2.94 -16.67 8.63
C SER A 163 -2.41 -17.42 7.41
N ASP A 164 -3.12 -17.35 6.27
CA ASP A 164 -2.80 -18.10 5.06
C ASP A 164 -1.96 -17.30 4.07
N SER A 165 -1.98 -15.96 4.14
CA SER A 165 -1.35 -15.09 3.15
C SER A 165 0.15 -15.36 3.00
N LEU A 166 0.88 -15.49 4.09
CA LEU A 166 2.31 -15.81 4.05
C LEU A 166 2.59 -17.19 3.45
N ALA A 167 1.76 -18.19 3.77
CA ALA A 167 1.90 -19.53 3.22
C ALA A 167 1.68 -19.56 1.70
N VAL A 168 0.67 -18.83 1.21
CA VAL A 168 0.40 -18.69 -0.23
C VAL A 168 1.57 -18.00 -0.93
N LEU A 169 2.07 -16.90 -0.38
CA LEU A 169 3.23 -16.19 -0.93
C LEU A 169 4.48 -17.09 -0.94
N ALA A 170 4.80 -17.74 0.18
CA ALA A 170 5.97 -18.60 0.30
C ALA A 170 5.94 -19.79 -0.68
N ALA A 171 4.76 -20.40 -0.89
CA ALA A 171 4.58 -21.50 -1.83
C ALA A 171 4.79 -21.07 -3.29
N ASN A 172 4.57 -19.81 -3.63
CA ASN A 172 4.60 -19.28 -5.00
C ASN A 172 5.78 -18.34 -5.28
N LEU A 173 6.70 -18.13 -4.33
CA LEU A 173 7.83 -17.22 -4.50
C LEU A 173 8.74 -17.57 -5.69
N HIS A 174 8.81 -18.83 -6.09
CA HIS A 174 9.56 -19.28 -7.25
C HIS A 174 9.08 -18.67 -8.58
N LEU A 175 7.86 -18.12 -8.60
CA LEU A 175 7.29 -17.41 -9.76
C LEU A 175 7.78 -15.96 -9.87
N LEU A 176 8.36 -15.43 -8.80
CA LEU A 176 8.75 -14.02 -8.73
C LEU A 176 10.21 -13.82 -9.15
N PRO A 177 10.49 -12.94 -10.13
CA PRO A 177 11.84 -12.64 -10.57
C PRO A 177 12.81 -12.27 -9.43
N GLY A 178 12.36 -11.47 -8.47
CA GLY A 178 13.16 -11.05 -7.31
C GLY A 178 13.55 -12.16 -6.34
N TYR A 179 12.95 -13.36 -6.47
CA TYR A 179 13.21 -14.53 -5.61
C TYR A 179 13.74 -15.75 -6.36
N ARG A 180 14.28 -15.56 -7.58
CA ARG A 180 14.81 -16.67 -8.41
C ARG A 180 15.93 -17.45 -7.73
N ASP A 181 16.72 -16.79 -6.87
CA ASP A 181 17.80 -17.42 -6.11
C ASP A 181 17.31 -18.20 -4.86
N GLY A 182 15.99 -18.29 -4.71
CA GLY A 182 15.35 -19.01 -3.62
C GLY A 182 15.07 -18.16 -2.38
N LEU A 183 14.32 -18.75 -1.47
CA LEU A 183 13.90 -18.14 -0.21
C LEU A 183 14.89 -18.50 0.91
N LYS A 184 15.45 -17.51 1.58
CA LYS A 184 16.38 -17.73 2.72
C LYS A 184 15.66 -17.94 4.05
N GLY A 185 14.42 -17.51 4.15
CA GLY A 185 13.61 -17.63 5.36
C GLY A 185 12.33 -16.82 5.27
N VAL A 186 11.43 -17.06 6.19
CA VAL A 186 10.18 -16.32 6.38
C VAL A 186 10.07 -15.84 7.82
N ALA A 187 9.42 -14.71 8.02
CA ALA A 187 9.05 -14.22 9.35
C ALA A 187 7.56 -13.91 9.35
N ARG A 188 6.89 -14.17 10.45
CA ARG A 188 5.48 -13.82 10.62
C ARG A 188 5.24 -13.24 12.02
N SER A 189 4.18 -12.46 12.16
CA SER A 189 3.69 -12.02 13.45
C SER A 189 2.91 -13.15 14.15
N MET A 190 2.67 -13.01 15.44
CA MET A 190 1.95 -14.03 16.22
C MET A 190 0.49 -14.24 15.74
N PRO A 191 -0.25 -13.23 15.25
CA PRO A 191 -1.61 -13.41 14.75
C PRO A 191 -1.71 -14.08 13.38
N THR A 192 -0.62 -14.27 12.66
CA THR A 192 -0.61 -14.82 11.30
C THR A 192 -0.02 -16.21 11.21
#